data_d3b413db87b94b4933a7f9b1ac4622bd
#
_entry.id   d3b413db87b94b4933a7f9b1ac4622bd
#
_cell.length_a   1.000
_cell.length_b   1.000
_cell.length_c   1.000
_cell.angle_alpha   90.00
_cell.angle_beta   90.00
_cell.angle_gamma   90.00
#
_symmetry.space_group_name_H-M   'P 1'
#
loop_
_entity.id
_entity.type
_entity.pdbx_description
1 polymer ?
#
loop_
_entity_poly.entity_id
_entity_poly.type
_entity_poly.pdbx_seq_one_letter_code
_entity_poly.pdbx_strand_id
1 'polypeptide(L)'
;IVVLPHLSQGSFALAGRIILLDRRVIENADDPAVPAGYVVAAAAARQSTDPLGAVLQAVGLGKTVGLLTTGDLPSDSLVAFARQVTEAEPSFPATKPMIEAFEAAQIPTSPFAYARDATGQRTQDLIARDPYAERDEPEILSDADWVRLQGICNS
;
A
#
# COMPACT_ATOMS: atom_id res chain seq x y z
N ILE A 1 6.17 7.11 -5.55
CA ILE A 1 4.90 7.07 -4.82
C ILE A 1 4.00 8.15 -5.40
N VAL A 2 2.71 7.86 -5.55
CA VAL A 2 1.69 8.83 -5.96
C VAL A 2 0.65 8.91 -4.84
N VAL A 3 0.40 10.10 -4.32
CA VAL A 3 -0.57 10.32 -3.24
C VAL A 3 -1.92 10.66 -3.87
N LEU A 4 -2.96 9.92 -3.46
CA LEU A 4 -4.33 10.11 -3.93
C LEU A 4 -5.21 10.68 -2.82
N PRO A 5 -6.22 11.51 -3.15
CA PRO A 5 -7.15 12.06 -2.17
C PRO A 5 -7.95 10.99 -1.43
N HIS A 6 -8.21 9.86 -2.10
CA HIS A 6 -8.96 8.73 -1.54
C HIS A 6 -8.52 7.40 -2.15
N LEU A 7 -8.19 6.45 -1.27
CA LEU A 7 -7.87 5.07 -1.62
C LEU A 7 -8.28 4.17 -0.43
N SER A 8 -9.38 3.41 -0.57
CA SER A 8 -10.01 2.67 0.54
C SER A 8 -9.06 1.72 1.28
N GLN A 9 -8.14 1.10 0.56
CA GLN A 9 -7.16 0.16 1.12
C GLN A 9 -5.89 0.83 1.71
N GLY A 10 -5.81 2.16 1.67
CA GLY A 10 -4.67 2.93 2.18
C GLY A 10 -3.48 2.96 1.23
N SER A 11 -3.11 1.86 0.62
CA SER A 11 -2.05 1.80 -0.41
C SER A 11 -2.30 0.70 -1.43
N PHE A 12 -1.76 0.86 -2.63
CA PHE A 12 -1.85 -0.12 -3.72
C PHE A 12 -0.63 -0.03 -4.63
N ALA A 13 -0.07 -1.19 -5.01
CA ALA A 13 1.02 -1.26 -5.98
C ALA A 13 0.47 -1.52 -7.39
N LEU A 14 0.73 -0.61 -8.29
CA LEU A 14 0.48 -0.79 -9.73
C LEU A 14 1.60 -1.58 -10.41
N ALA A 15 1.34 -2.00 -11.63
CA ALA A 15 2.38 -2.56 -12.50
C ALA A 15 3.53 -1.55 -12.68
N GLY A 16 4.76 -2.05 -12.77
CA GLY A 16 5.95 -1.20 -12.81
C GLY A 16 6.44 -0.83 -11.41
N ARG A 17 6.77 0.44 -11.17
CA ARG A 17 7.38 0.94 -9.93
C ARG A 17 6.51 2.00 -9.22
N ILE A 18 5.20 1.95 -9.41
CA ILE A 18 4.28 2.94 -8.88
C ILE A 18 3.55 2.34 -7.68
N ILE A 19 3.58 3.05 -6.55
CA ILE A 19 2.76 2.78 -5.37
C ILE A 19 1.83 3.97 -5.19
N LEU A 20 0.53 3.69 -5.11
CA LEU A 20 -0.50 4.64 -4.74
C LEU A 20 -0.63 4.64 -3.23
N LEU A 21 -0.78 5.81 -2.63
CA LEU A 21 -0.95 5.99 -1.18
C LEU A 21 -2.12 6.93 -0.93
N ASP A 22 -3.00 6.58 0.00
CA ASP A 22 -4.07 7.47 0.45
C ASP A 22 -3.49 8.64 1.25
N ARG A 23 -3.92 9.85 0.93
CA ARG A 23 -3.50 11.07 1.62
C ARG A 23 -3.72 10.99 3.12
N ARG A 24 -4.85 10.41 3.56
CA ARG A 24 -5.22 10.28 4.97
C ARG A 24 -4.25 9.39 5.76
N VAL A 25 -3.56 8.46 5.11
CA VAL A 25 -2.52 7.63 5.74
C VAL A 25 -1.33 8.49 6.19
N ILE A 26 -1.08 9.62 5.52
CA ILE A 26 -0.03 10.57 5.90
C ILE A 26 -0.57 11.59 6.91
N GLU A 27 -1.73 12.20 6.60
CA GLU A 27 -2.28 13.32 7.39
C GLU A 27 -2.76 12.92 8.78
N ASN A 28 -3.31 11.71 8.92
CA ASN A 28 -3.90 11.23 10.18
C ASN A 28 -2.94 10.36 11.00
N ALA A 29 -1.72 10.12 10.53
CA ALA A 29 -0.74 9.34 11.27
C ALA A 29 0.05 10.24 12.22
N ASP A 30 0.24 9.74 13.45
CA ASP A 30 1.10 10.37 14.44
C ASP A 30 2.57 9.93 14.31
N ASP A 31 2.81 8.85 13.56
CA ASP A 31 4.11 8.19 13.41
C ASP A 31 4.43 7.94 11.93
N PRO A 32 5.63 8.34 11.43
CA PRO A 32 6.06 8.07 10.07
C PRO A 32 6.17 6.57 9.72
N ALA A 33 6.25 5.68 10.70
CA ALA A 33 6.20 4.23 10.50
C ALA A 33 4.87 3.77 9.89
N VAL A 34 3.77 4.48 10.12
CA VAL A 34 2.46 4.15 9.54
C VAL A 34 2.48 4.26 8.02
N PRO A 35 2.69 5.43 7.39
CA PRO A 35 2.73 5.52 5.93
C PRO A 35 3.86 4.69 5.32
N ALA A 36 5.01 4.58 5.98
CA ALA A 36 6.09 3.72 5.54
C ALA A 36 5.66 2.24 5.50
N GLY A 37 4.94 1.77 6.51
CA GLY A 37 4.37 0.43 6.57
C GLY A 37 3.38 0.16 5.43
N TYR A 38 2.50 1.11 5.10
CA TYR A 38 1.62 0.99 3.95
C TYR A 38 2.38 0.85 2.62
N VAL A 39 3.48 1.57 2.45
CA VAL A 39 4.34 1.48 1.26
C VAL A 39 5.01 0.12 1.17
N VAL A 40 5.60 -0.36 2.28
CA VAL A 40 6.27 -1.68 2.34
C VAL A 40 5.27 -2.81 2.10
N ALA A 41 4.08 -2.75 2.73
CA ALA A 41 3.03 -3.74 2.55
C ALA A 41 2.57 -3.83 1.09
N ALA A 42 2.35 -2.68 0.44
CA ALA A 42 2.00 -2.65 -0.99
C ALA A 42 3.12 -3.20 -1.87
N ALA A 43 4.38 -2.88 -1.58
CA ALA A 43 5.54 -3.39 -2.31
C ALA A 43 5.68 -4.92 -2.15
N ALA A 44 5.47 -5.46 -0.94
CA ALA A 44 5.50 -6.88 -0.67
C ALA A 44 4.35 -7.64 -1.34
N ALA A 45 3.12 -7.09 -1.29
CA ALA A 45 1.96 -7.66 -1.95
C ALA A 45 2.15 -7.82 -3.46
N ARG A 46 2.89 -6.92 -4.10
CA ARG A 46 3.24 -7.00 -5.52
C ARG A 46 4.05 -8.25 -5.88
N GLN A 47 4.86 -8.75 -4.95
CA GLN A 47 5.66 -9.97 -5.20
C GLN A 47 4.80 -11.23 -5.22
N SER A 48 3.64 -11.19 -4.56
CA SER A 48 2.70 -12.32 -4.47
C SER A 48 1.54 -12.23 -5.46
N THR A 49 1.36 -11.11 -6.11
CA THR A 49 0.21 -10.86 -7.01
C THR A 49 0.76 -10.47 -8.39
N ASP A 50 0.24 -11.09 -9.45
CA ASP A 50 0.49 -10.64 -10.82
C ASP A 50 -0.34 -9.36 -11.11
N PRO A 51 0.28 -8.16 -11.10
CA PRO A 51 -0.48 -6.92 -11.32
C PRO A 51 -1.07 -6.85 -12.72
N LEU A 52 -0.42 -7.50 -13.70
CA LEU A 52 -0.92 -7.58 -15.07
C LEU A 52 -2.14 -8.50 -15.14
N GLY A 53 -2.08 -9.65 -14.45
CA GLY A 53 -3.23 -10.55 -14.32
C GLY A 53 -4.44 -9.87 -13.68
N ALA A 54 -4.25 -9.04 -12.66
CA ALA A 54 -5.33 -8.28 -12.04
C ALA A 54 -5.97 -7.27 -13.02
N VAL A 55 -5.18 -6.55 -13.82
CA VAL A 55 -5.68 -5.65 -14.86
C VAL A 55 -6.44 -6.46 -15.92
N LEU A 56 -5.89 -7.58 -16.38
CA LEU A 56 -6.52 -8.43 -17.39
C LEU A 56 -7.84 -9.03 -16.92
N GLN A 57 -7.93 -9.43 -15.65
CA GLN A 57 -9.18 -9.91 -15.03
C GLN A 57 -10.24 -8.80 -14.96
N ALA A 58 -9.84 -7.60 -14.57
CA ALA A 58 -10.75 -6.45 -14.48
C ALA A 58 -11.28 -6.00 -15.83
N VAL A 59 -10.45 -6.08 -16.88
CA VAL A 59 -10.78 -5.63 -18.25
C VAL A 59 -11.56 -6.69 -19.03
N GLY A 60 -11.41 -7.96 -18.72
CA GLY A 60 -12.03 -9.10 -19.39
C GLY A 60 -11.31 -9.54 -20.67
N LEU A 61 -11.43 -10.83 -21.01
CA LEU A 61 -10.66 -11.47 -22.08
C LEU A 61 -10.79 -10.81 -23.47
N GLY A 62 -11.99 -10.33 -23.82
CA GLY A 62 -12.21 -9.71 -25.14
C GLY A 62 -11.46 -8.39 -25.33
N LYS A 63 -11.31 -7.60 -24.28
CA LYS A 63 -10.59 -6.31 -24.30
C LYS A 63 -9.07 -6.50 -24.13
N THR A 64 -8.66 -7.61 -23.53
CA THR A 64 -7.25 -8.01 -23.42
C THR A 64 -6.61 -8.20 -24.79
N VAL A 65 -7.33 -8.77 -25.76
CA VAL A 65 -6.84 -8.92 -27.14
C VAL A 65 -6.60 -7.55 -27.78
N GLY A 66 -7.48 -6.56 -27.53
CA GLY A 66 -7.28 -5.18 -27.98
C GLY A 66 -6.00 -4.57 -27.41
N LEU A 67 -5.78 -4.69 -26.09
CA LEU A 67 -4.56 -4.20 -25.45
C LEU A 67 -3.29 -4.81 -26.04
N LEU A 68 -3.29 -6.12 -26.32
CA LEU A 68 -2.14 -6.83 -26.89
C LEU A 68 -1.87 -6.48 -28.36
N THR A 69 -2.89 -6.05 -29.09
CA THR A 69 -2.78 -5.74 -30.53
C THR A 69 -2.56 -4.27 -30.83
N THR A 70 -3.20 -3.37 -30.10
CA THR A 70 -3.13 -1.92 -30.33
C THR A 70 -2.37 -1.15 -29.24
N GLY A 71 -2.12 -1.75 -28.09
CA GLY A 71 -1.52 -1.09 -26.95
C GLY A 71 -2.47 -0.14 -26.21
N ASP A 72 -3.71 -0.01 -26.66
CA ASP A 72 -4.70 0.91 -26.10
C ASP A 72 -5.77 0.18 -25.29
N LEU A 73 -6.11 0.77 -24.12
CA LEU A 73 -7.26 0.36 -23.31
C LEU A 73 -8.41 1.35 -23.51
N PRO A 74 -9.64 0.87 -23.78
CA PRO A 74 -10.81 1.74 -23.80
C PRO A 74 -10.94 2.51 -22.47
N SER A 75 -11.31 3.79 -22.55
CA SER A 75 -11.47 4.67 -21.38
C SER A 75 -12.38 4.08 -20.31
N ASP A 76 -13.48 3.43 -20.69
CA ASP A 76 -14.41 2.76 -19.76
C ASP A 76 -13.75 1.64 -18.95
N SER A 77 -12.80 0.93 -19.56
CA SER A 77 -12.04 -0.14 -18.88
C SER A 77 -11.04 0.44 -17.90
N LEU A 78 -10.41 1.57 -18.22
CA LEU A 78 -9.54 2.29 -17.30
C LEU A 78 -10.32 2.84 -16.11
N VAL A 79 -11.52 3.40 -16.33
CA VAL A 79 -12.41 3.88 -15.27
C VAL A 79 -12.87 2.72 -14.38
N ALA A 80 -13.25 1.58 -14.95
CA ALA A 80 -13.67 0.41 -14.18
C ALA A 80 -12.51 -0.14 -13.33
N PHE A 81 -11.29 -0.22 -13.87
CA PHE A 81 -10.11 -0.62 -13.14
C PHE A 81 -9.76 0.39 -12.02
N ALA A 82 -9.78 1.69 -12.32
CA ALA A 82 -9.53 2.72 -11.32
C ALA A 82 -10.52 2.61 -10.15
N ARG A 83 -11.82 2.43 -10.43
CA ARG A 83 -12.83 2.22 -9.41
C ARG A 83 -12.56 0.96 -8.58
N GLN A 84 -12.26 -0.16 -9.22
CA GLN A 84 -11.93 -1.40 -8.51
C GLN A 84 -10.73 -1.21 -7.57
N VAL A 85 -9.67 -0.53 -8.00
CA VAL A 85 -8.49 -0.26 -7.19
C VAL A 85 -8.80 0.69 -6.03
N THR A 86 -9.61 1.73 -6.26
CA THR A 86 -9.93 2.73 -5.22
C THR A 86 -10.95 2.24 -4.20
N GLU A 87 -11.86 1.34 -4.58
CA GLU A 87 -12.95 0.82 -3.74
C GLU A 87 -12.66 -0.57 -3.15
N ALA A 88 -11.56 -1.23 -3.57
CA ALA A 88 -11.19 -2.56 -3.06
C ALA A 88 -11.01 -2.57 -1.54
N GLU A 89 -11.53 -3.61 -0.89
CA GLU A 89 -11.27 -3.80 0.53
C GLU A 89 -9.80 -4.17 0.77
N PRO A 90 -9.19 -3.61 1.83
CA PRO A 90 -7.79 -3.86 2.13
C PRO A 90 -7.58 -5.33 2.55
N SER A 91 -6.70 -6.03 1.84
CA SER A 91 -6.25 -7.38 2.20
C SER A 91 -4.73 -7.42 2.20
N PHE A 92 -4.15 -7.41 3.40
CA PHE A 92 -2.70 -7.58 3.59
C PHE A 92 -2.49 -8.71 4.61
N PRO A 93 -2.52 -9.97 4.18
CA PRO A 93 -2.24 -11.09 5.08
C PRO A 93 -0.80 -10.99 5.56
N ALA A 94 -0.58 -11.31 6.84
CA ALA A 94 0.75 -11.37 7.45
C ALA A 94 1.57 -12.54 6.88
N THR A 95 1.94 -12.44 5.63
CA THR A 95 2.76 -13.47 4.97
C THR A 95 4.22 -13.35 5.37
N LYS A 96 4.96 -14.45 5.31
CA LYS A 96 6.41 -14.45 5.56
C LYS A 96 7.15 -13.41 4.68
N PRO A 97 6.90 -13.31 3.36
CA PRO A 97 7.53 -12.28 2.52
C PRO A 97 7.22 -10.85 2.98
N MET A 98 6.04 -10.60 3.52
CA MET A 98 5.68 -9.30 4.06
C MET A 98 6.50 -8.94 5.28
N ILE A 99 6.61 -9.86 6.26
CA ILE A 99 7.42 -9.63 7.47
C ILE A 99 8.90 -9.42 7.10
N GLU A 100 9.45 -10.24 6.20
CA GLU A 100 10.82 -10.08 5.70
C GLU A 100 11.03 -8.71 5.00
N ALA A 101 10.02 -8.20 4.30
CA ALA A 101 10.10 -6.89 3.67
C ALA A 101 10.12 -5.75 4.70
N PHE A 102 9.34 -5.84 5.79
CA PHE A 102 9.38 -4.89 6.91
C PHE A 102 10.73 -4.91 7.62
N GLU A 103 11.27 -6.09 7.91
CA GLU A 103 12.59 -6.24 8.52
C GLU A 103 13.69 -5.66 7.62
N ALA A 104 13.69 -5.97 6.33
CA ALA A 104 14.65 -5.45 5.36
C ALA A 104 14.55 -3.92 5.17
N ALA A 105 13.36 -3.36 5.30
CA ALA A 105 13.13 -1.92 5.25
C ALA A 105 13.43 -1.21 6.57
N GLN A 106 13.71 -1.94 7.64
CA GLN A 106 13.89 -1.42 9.00
C GLN A 106 12.67 -0.63 9.51
N ILE A 107 11.47 -1.14 9.24
CA ILE A 107 10.20 -0.52 9.64
C ILE A 107 9.47 -1.48 10.58
N PRO A 108 9.01 -1.02 11.78
CA PRO A 108 8.19 -1.83 12.68
C PRO A 108 6.82 -2.14 12.05
N THR A 109 6.31 -3.34 12.30
CA THR A 109 4.99 -3.74 11.77
C THR A 109 3.84 -3.25 12.65
N SER A 110 4.06 -3.02 13.93
CA SER A 110 3.02 -2.67 14.91
C SER A 110 2.30 -1.36 14.60
N PRO A 111 2.96 -0.24 14.27
CA PRO A 111 2.27 1.00 13.92
C PRO A 111 1.35 0.83 12.70
N PHE A 112 1.79 0.14 11.66
CA PHE A 112 0.98 -0.19 10.50
C PHE A 112 -0.21 -1.10 10.87
N ALA A 113 0.01 -2.11 11.71
CA ALA A 113 -1.02 -3.04 12.15
C ALA A 113 -2.15 -2.33 12.90
N TYR A 114 -1.81 -1.46 13.87
CA TYR A 114 -2.80 -0.68 14.63
C TYR A 114 -3.50 0.39 13.79
N ALA A 115 -2.82 1.01 12.83
CA ALA A 115 -3.46 1.93 11.88
C ALA A 115 -4.51 1.26 11.01
N ARG A 116 -4.38 -0.05 10.76
CA ARG A 116 -5.35 -0.85 10.00
C ARG A 116 -6.50 -1.38 10.86
N ASP A 117 -6.20 -1.75 12.07
CA ASP A 117 -7.17 -2.23 13.06
C ASP A 117 -6.74 -1.77 14.45
N ALA A 118 -7.37 -0.70 14.92
CA ALA A 118 -7.07 -0.10 16.22
C ALA A 118 -7.21 -1.09 17.39
N THR A 119 -8.02 -2.15 17.23
CA THR A 119 -8.15 -3.22 18.23
C THR A 119 -7.00 -4.22 18.18
N GLY A 120 -6.26 -4.28 17.09
CA GLY A 120 -5.20 -5.25 16.82
C GLY A 120 -5.68 -6.69 16.61
N GLN A 121 -6.99 -6.96 16.72
CA GLN A 121 -7.50 -8.34 16.67
C GLN A 121 -7.31 -9.00 15.30
N ARG A 122 -7.55 -8.26 14.22
CA ARG A 122 -7.37 -8.77 12.84
C ARG A 122 -5.92 -8.71 12.36
N THR A 123 -5.06 -8.03 13.10
CA THR A 123 -3.65 -7.80 12.77
C THR A 123 -2.69 -8.39 13.80
N GLN A 124 -3.16 -9.28 14.68
CA GLN A 124 -2.36 -9.93 15.74
C GLN A 124 -1.07 -10.56 15.21
N ASP A 125 -1.13 -11.21 14.05
CA ASP A 125 0.03 -11.84 13.44
C ASP A 125 1.12 -10.85 13.05
N LEU A 126 0.75 -9.63 12.65
CA LEU A 126 1.69 -8.55 12.34
C LEU A 126 2.34 -8.02 13.62
N ILE A 127 1.54 -7.80 14.66
CA ILE A 127 2.01 -7.32 15.96
C ILE A 127 2.93 -8.36 16.62
N ALA A 128 2.53 -9.63 16.64
CA ALA A 128 3.30 -10.72 17.25
C ALA A 128 4.64 -11.01 16.53
N ARG A 129 4.76 -10.61 15.28
CA ARG A 129 5.96 -10.80 14.46
C ARG A 129 6.71 -9.51 14.18
N ASP A 130 6.46 -8.47 14.97
CA ASP A 130 7.17 -7.21 14.83
C ASP A 130 8.67 -7.41 15.10
N PRO A 131 9.55 -7.16 14.10
CA PRO A 131 10.99 -7.34 14.28
C PRO A 131 11.60 -6.33 15.27
N TYR A 132 10.84 -5.30 15.66
CA TYR A 132 11.27 -4.23 16.56
C TYR A 132 10.51 -4.22 17.91
N ALA A 133 9.66 -5.23 18.21
CA ALA A 133 8.89 -5.29 19.45
C ALA A 133 9.73 -5.20 20.74
N GLU A 134 11.00 -5.64 20.69
CA GLU A 134 11.93 -5.66 21.82
C GLU A 134 13.23 -4.86 21.54
N ARG A 135 13.23 -4.02 20.49
CA ARG A 135 14.38 -3.23 20.08
C ARG A 135 14.02 -1.76 20.01
N ASP A 136 15.03 -0.90 20.04
CA ASP A 136 14.83 0.51 19.73
C ASP A 136 14.29 0.66 18.30
N GLU A 137 13.21 1.41 18.17
CA GLU A 137 12.60 1.68 16.86
C GLU A 137 13.56 2.55 16.04
N PRO A 138 13.81 2.20 14.78
CA PRO A 138 14.67 3.00 13.92
C PRO A 138 13.98 4.34 13.59
N GLU A 139 14.73 5.42 13.60
CA GLU A 139 14.26 6.72 13.13
C GLU A 139 14.01 6.66 11.61
N ILE A 140 12.75 6.70 11.20
CA ILE A 140 12.35 6.62 9.78
C ILE A 140 12.48 7.98 9.11
N LEU A 141 12.05 9.04 9.80
CA LEU A 141 12.15 10.44 9.38
C LEU A 141 12.45 11.30 10.59
N SER A 142 13.24 12.37 10.41
CA SER A 142 13.35 13.40 11.43
C SER A 142 12.01 14.10 11.64
N ASP A 143 11.76 14.67 12.82
CA ASP A 143 10.54 15.44 13.12
C ASP A 143 10.28 16.53 12.07
N ALA A 144 11.32 17.22 11.64
CA ALA A 144 11.22 18.28 10.65
C ALA A 144 10.79 17.75 9.27
N ASP A 145 11.28 16.58 8.85
CA ASP A 145 10.91 15.96 7.58
C ASP A 145 9.51 15.36 7.65
N TRP A 146 9.13 14.84 8.83
CA TRP A 146 7.78 14.34 9.06
C TRP A 146 6.73 15.46 8.95
N VAL A 147 6.92 16.58 9.63
CA VAL A 147 6.03 17.76 9.52
C VAL A 147 5.97 18.27 8.09
N ARG A 148 7.11 18.27 7.37
CA ARG A 148 7.15 18.68 5.97
C ARG A 148 6.35 17.74 5.07
N LEU A 149 6.43 16.42 5.32
CA LEU A 149 5.67 15.42 4.58
C LEU A 149 4.16 15.56 4.82
N GLN A 150 3.74 15.77 6.07
CA GLN A 150 2.32 16.01 6.39
C GLN A 150 1.78 17.28 5.74
N GLY A 151 2.62 18.30 5.56
CA GLY A 151 2.26 19.55 4.89
C GLY A 151 2.17 19.47 3.36
N ILE A 152 2.68 18.41 2.74
CA ILE A 152 2.78 18.31 1.27
C ILE A 152 1.42 18.28 0.56
N CYS A 153 0.37 17.86 1.26
CA CYS A 153 -0.99 17.78 0.73
C CYS A 153 -1.80 19.08 0.93
N ASN A 154 -1.23 20.08 1.62
CA ASN A 154 -1.88 21.35 1.95
C ASN A 154 -1.43 22.52 1.05
N SER A 155 -0.63 22.23 0.04
CA SER A 155 -0.07 23.21 -0.92
C SER A 155 -0.84 23.21 -2.25
#